data_a315fc105cd96c7409769be15eca0108
#
_entry.id   a315fc105cd96c7409769be15eca0108
#
_cell.length_a   1.000
_cell.length_b   1.000
_cell.length_c   1.000
_cell.angle_alpha   90.00
_cell.angle_beta   90.00
_cell.angle_gamma   90.00
#
_symmetry.space_group_name_H-M   'P 1'
#
loop_
_entity.id
_entity.type
_entity.pdbx_description
1 polymer ?
#
loop_
_entity_poly.entity_id
_entity_poly.type
_entity_poly.pdbx_seq_one_letter_code
_entity_poly.pdbx_strand_id
1 'polypeptide(L)'
;MTMPLMKPRRKNPVLRTRQMNLPPFARGRTALGMTAAAAEGRFELQVCQRCRAVQYPPRDACHRCLSAKLKWTPQGGAGELLSETVLHHSNDPFYRERLPWRLGLVRMDAGPTVIVHLHGDVPSPLPFAERGHLRNAVDGSRTGPAAAVRVHVGARLDRAGAAVLIGFPPEESEHMADDKMLREMTSDPKFRKVLVTDGKTEVGQALVKALVKAGADIVWVGHAEPWKKLPGLDDITALPQVTLVPLDLTNGRSVTELAGEIGGKVDIVVNNAEVHRGFGIGSRRGTDAARAEMDINYFGLLRLAQEFGPALKGRSADGATHAAAWVNLLSVYALSNYPPHGTFSASKAAAYSLAQCLRAEMRPSGIRVINVFPGPIDDEWNQNLPPPKVTPAALASAIVKALKEGIEDVYPGDVAQEWVARWRDNPKVLERELAAGG
;
A
#
# COMPACT_ATOMS: atom_id res chain seq x y z
N MET A 1 -0.93 53.43 39.04
CA MET A 1 -1.09 52.81 37.73
C MET A 1 -0.88 51.28 37.86
N THR A 2 -1.98 50.54 37.97
CA THR A 2 -1.92 49.07 38.06
C THR A 2 -1.89 48.49 36.63
N MET A 3 -0.81 47.78 36.28
CA MET A 3 -0.72 47.05 35.04
C MET A 3 -1.85 46.03 34.93
N PRO A 4 -2.54 45.93 33.77
CA PRO A 4 -3.53 44.88 33.61
C PRO A 4 -2.86 43.52 33.60
N LEU A 5 -3.29 42.64 34.52
CA LEU A 5 -2.85 41.25 34.57
C LEU A 5 -3.13 40.56 33.20
N MET A 6 -2.08 40.28 32.44
CA MET A 6 -2.17 39.44 31.26
C MET A 6 -2.72 38.07 31.67
N LYS A 7 -3.94 37.74 31.24
CA LYS A 7 -4.50 36.41 31.39
C LYS A 7 -3.51 35.39 30.81
N PRO A 8 -3.07 34.38 31.58
CA PRO A 8 -2.22 33.35 31.04
C PRO A 8 -2.95 32.65 29.87
N ARG A 9 -2.30 32.56 28.72
CA ARG A 9 -2.81 31.78 27.59
C ARG A 9 -3.04 30.36 28.08
N ARG A 10 -4.29 29.97 28.30
CA ARG A 10 -4.64 28.56 28.60
C ARG A 10 -4.17 27.71 27.43
N LYS A 11 -3.07 27.01 27.62
CA LYS A 11 -2.64 25.93 26.72
C LYS A 11 -3.64 24.79 26.90
N ASN A 12 -4.65 24.72 26.06
CA ASN A 12 -5.54 23.55 26.04
C ASN A 12 -4.81 22.42 25.29
N PRO A 13 -4.36 21.37 25.97
CA PRO A 13 -3.63 20.25 25.33
C PRO A 13 -4.50 19.51 24.31
N VAL A 14 -5.84 19.55 24.44
CA VAL A 14 -6.77 18.91 23.50
C VAL A 14 -6.83 19.63 22.14
N LEU A 15 -6.51 20.94 22.08
CA LEU A 15 -6.49 21.71 20.84
C LEU A 15 -5.15 21.57 20.06
N ARG A 16 -4.20 20.75 20.51
CA ARG A 16 -2.92 20.54 19.88
C ARG A 16 -2.80 19.24 19.09
N THR A 17 -3.76 18.34 19.14
CA THR A 17 -3.86 17.28 18.16
C THR A 17 -4.23 17.92 16.83
N ARG A 18 -3.22 18.15 15.99
CA ARG A 18 -3.43 18.52 14.59
C ARG A 18 -4.36 17.47 14.03
N GLN A 19 -5.57 17.86 13.67
CA GLN A 19 -6.47 16.96 12.94
C GLN A 19 -5.75 16.53 11.68
N MET A 20 -5.77 15.23 11.42
CA MET A 20 -5.13 14.70 10.24
C MET A 20 -5.79 15.28 9.00
N ASN A 21 -4.98 15.84 8.15
CA ASN A 21 -5.42 16.42 6.89
C ASN A 21 -5.47 15.32 5.84
N LEU A 22 -6.60 14.61 5.78
CA LEU A 22 -6.87 13.56 4.82
C LEU A 22 -7.74 14.09 3.67
N PRO A 23 -7.67 13.47 2.48
CA PRO A 23 -8.56 13.78 1.37
C PRO A 23 -10.03 13.67 1.78
N PRO A 24 -10.91 14.56 1.29
CA PRO A 24 -12.26 14.78 1.83
C PRO A 24 -13.31 13.71 1.50
N PHE A 25 -12.99 12.59 0.84
CA PHE A 25 -14.02 11.68 0.35
C PHE A 25 -13.88 10.22 0.82
N ALA A 26 -14.76 9.83 1.74
CA ALA A 26 -15.18 8.43 1.79
C ALA A 26 -16.03 8.14 0.53
N ARG A 27 -15.62 7.17 -0.29
CA ARG A 27 -16.43 6.71 -1.44
C ARG A 27 -17.74 6.09 -0.95
N GLY A 28 -18.83 6.40 -1.62
CA GLY A 28 -20.11 5.78 -1.35
C GLY A 28 -20.07 4.26 -1.59
N ARG A 29 -21.05 3.53 -1.05
CA ARG A 29 -21.16 2.08 -1.16
C ARG A 29 -21.05 1.57 -2.60
N THR A 30 -21.62 2.28 -3.56
CA THR A 30 -21.56 1.93 -4.99
C THR A 30 -20.16 1.92 -5.59
N ALA A 31 -19.19 2.60 -4.97
CA ALA A 31 -17.81 2.69 -5.43
C ALA A 31 -16.84 1.75 -4.69
N LEU A 32 -17.30 0.97 -3.71
CA LEU A 32 -16.43 0.06 -2.94
C LEU A 32 -15.73 -0.98 -3.81
N GLY A 33 -16.37 -1.46 -4.89
CA GLY A 33 -15.73 -2.39 -5.83
C GLY A 33 -14.53 -1.78 -6.55
N MET A 34 -14.59 -0.49 -6.94
CA MET A 34 -13.44 0.21 -7.51
C MET A 34 -12.33 0.38 -6.46
N THR A 35 -12.69 0.65 -5.20
CA THR A 35 -11.72 0.75 -4.11
C THR A 35 -11.04 -0.59 -3.83
N ALA A 36 -11.81 -1.70 -3.83
CA ALA A 36 -11.25 -3.04 -3.66
C ALA A 36 -10.30 -3.43 -4.81
N ALA A 37 -10.66 -3.11 -6.05
CA ALA A 37 -9.77 -3.34 -7.19
C ALA A 37 -8.48 -2.51 -7.10
N ALA A 38 -8.58 -1.22 -6.75
CA ALA A 38 -7.43 -0.33 -6.58
C ALA A 38 -6.49 -0.78 -5.44
N ALA A 39 -7.03 -1.39 -4.37
CA ALA A 39 -6.24 -1.95 -3.27
C ALA A 39 -5.29 -3.08 -3.73
N GLU A 40 -5.61 -3.72 -4.84
CA GLU A 40 -4.81 -4.77 -5.47
C GLU A 40 -4.07 -4.29 -6.73
N GLY A 41 -4.07 -2.98 -6.99
CA GLY A 41 -3.42 -2.41 -8.17
C GLY A 41 -4.18 -2.62 -9.48
N ARG A 42 -5.48 -3.02 -9.43
CA ARG A 42 -6.31 -3.26 -10.61
C ARG A 42 -7.19 -2.05 -10.92
N PHE A 43 -7.33 -1.74 -12.22
CA PHE A 43 -8.27 -0.72 -12.68
C PHE A 43 -9.52 -1.37 -13.22
N GLU A 44 -10.64 -1.23 -12.52
CA GLU A 44 -11.93 -1.82 -12.87
C GLU A 44 -13.05 -0.77 -12.90
N LEU A 45 -13.94 -0.90 -13.91
CA LEU A 45 -15.18 -0.13 -14.00
C LEU A 45 -16.39 -1.07 -14.03
N GLN A 46 -17.55 -0.50 -13.73
CA GLN A 46 -18.81 -1.26 -13.83
C GLN A 46 -19.20 -1.48 -15.28
N VAL A 47 -19.45 -2.75 -15.65
CA VAL A 47 -19.97 -3.16 -16.97
C VAL A 47 -21.34 -3.80 -16.82
N CYS A 48 -22.30 -3.28 -17.57
CA CYS A 48 -23.65 -3.83 -17.60
C CYS A 48 -23.67 -5.21 -18.30
N GLN A 49 -24.16 -6.23 -17.63
CA GLN A 49 -24.22 -7.57 -18.20
C GLN A 49 -25.30 -7.70 -19.28
N ARG A 50 -26.27 -6.74 -19.35
CA ARG A 50 -27.36 -6.75 -20.34
C ARG A 50 -26.99 -6.03 -21.63
N CYS A 51 -26.50 -4.77 -21.54
CA CYS A 51 -26.25 -3.94 -22.72
C CYS A 51 -24.76 -3.65 -22.97
N ARG A 52 -23.86 -4.23 -22.16
CA ARG A 52 -22.41 -4.10 -22.23
C ARG A 52 -21.86 -2.67 -22.06
N ALA A 53 -22.70 -1.73 -21.67
CA ALA A 53 -22.24 -0.36 -21.41
C ALA A 53 -21.26 -0.35 -20.22
N VAL A 54 -20.12 0.31 -20.40
CA VAL A 54 -19.18 0.65 -19.33
C VAL A 54 -19.61 1.99 -18.74
N GLN A 55 -19.60 2.12 -17.42
CA GLN A 55 -20.09 3.32 -16.77
C GLN A 55 -19.18 3.87 -15.69
N TYR A 56 -19.17 5.19 -15.59
CA TYR A 56 -18.59 5.99 -14.54
C TYR A 56 -19.43 7.29 -14.39
N PRO A 57 -19.67 7.81 -13.18
CA PRO A 57 -19.34 7.21 -11.87
C PRO A 57 -20.13 5.93 -11.58
N PRO A 58 -19.69 5.11 -10.59
CA PRO A 58 -20.40 3.91 -10.18
C PRO A 58 -21.83 4.19 -9.71
N ARG A 59 -22.77 3.32 -10.07
CA ARG A 59 -24.21 3.44 -9.77
C ARG A 59 -24.79 2.07 -9.41
N ASP A 60 -25.99 2.06 -8.84
CA ASP A 60 -26.72 0.80 -8.53
C ASP A 60 -27.42 0.21 -9.77
N ALA A 61 -27.64 1.01 -10.81
CA ALA A 61 -28.23 0.58 -12.07
C ALA A 61 -27.49 1.14 -13.28
N CYS A 62 -27.58 0.44 -14.40
CA CYS A 62 -26.98 0.87 -15.67
C CYS A 62 -27.60 2.18 -16.14
N HIS A 63 -26.77 3.16 -16.47
CA HIS A 63 -27.20 4.48 -16.96
C HIS A 63 -27.94 4.41 -18.31
N ARG A 64 -27.71 3.33 -19.10
CA ARG A 64 -28.27 3.17 -20.46
C ARG A 64 -29.54 2.35 -20.51
N CYS A 65 -29.61 1.23 -19.75
CA CYS A 65 -30.74 0.29 -19.84
C CYS A 65 -31.42 -0.01 -18.50
N LEU A 66 -31.03 0.69 -17.43
CA LEU A 66 -31.57 0.60 -16.06
C LEU A 66 -31.47 -0.81 -15.43
N SER A 67 -30.71 -1.73 -16.02
CA SER A 67 -30.47 -3.04 -15.43
C SER A 67 -29.60 -2.94 -14.17
N ALA A 68 -29.97 -3.62 -13.09
CA ALA A 68 -29.16 -3.76 -11.89
C ALA A 68 -28.03 -4.82 -12.01
N LYS A 69 -27.97 -5.56 -13.14
CA LYS A 69 -26.92 -6.58 -13.38
C LYS A 69 -25.62 -5.90 -13.82
N LEU A 70 -24.89 -5.37 -12.87
CA LEU A 70 -23.59 -4.72 -13.05
C LEU A 70 -22.48 -5.61 -12.50
N LYS A 71 -21.36 -5.70 -13.21
CA LYS A 71 -20.16 -6.43 -12.77
C LYS A 71 -18.96 -5.50 -12.87
N TRP A 72 -18.09 -5.51 -11.87
CA TRP A 72 -16.78 -4.92 -11.93
C TRP A 72 -15.91 -5.73 -12.88
N THR A 73 -15.25 -5.05 -13.82
CA THR A 73 -14.50 -5.71 -14.89
C THR A 73 -13.24 -4.87 -15.17
N PRO A 74 -12.07 -5.52 -15.29
CA PRO A 74 -10.83 -4.84 -15.68
C PRO A 74 -11.02 -4.04 -16.97
N GLN A 75 -10.45 -2.85 -17.01
CA GLN A 75 -10.50 -1.96 -18.19
C GLN A 75 -9.09 -1.57 -18.60
N GLY A 76 -8.91 -1.37 -19.90
CA GLY A 76 -7.72 -0.67 -20.42
C GLY A 76 -7.74 0.79 -19.97
N GLY A 77 -6.60 1.29 -19.49
CA GLY A 77 -6.46 2.65 -18.99
C GLY A 77 -6.38 3.72 -20.09
N ALA A 78 -6.30 3.36 -21.37
CA ALA A 78 -6.10 4.32 -22.47
C ALA A 78 -7.31 5.27 -22.64
N GLY A 79 -7.00 6.54 -22.90
CA GLY A 79 -8.00 7.58 -23.11
C GLY A 79 -7.40 8.85 -23.69
N GLU A 80 -8.28 9.80 -24.01
CA GLU A 80 -7.97 11.12 -24.55
C GLU A 80 -8.30 12.20 -23.53
N LEU A 81 -7.34 13.07 -23.23
CA LEU A 81 -7.54 14.24 -22.37
C LEU A 81 -8.35 15.31 -23.12
N LEU A 82 -9.61 15.50 -22.71
CA LEU A 82 -10.51 16.45 -23.34
C LEU A 82 -10.28 17.88 -22.83
N SER A 83 -10.00 18.02 -21.54
CA SER A 83 -9.75 19.31 -20.91
C SER A 83 -8.95 19.15 -19.63
N GLU A 84 -8.28 20.23 -19.26
CA GLU A 84 -7.50 20.33 -18.02
C GLU A 84 -7.98 21.54 -17.21
N THR A 85 -7.98 21.41 -15.90
CA THR A 85 -8.20 22.49 -14.95
C THR A 85 -7.12 22.48 -13.89
N VAL A 86 -6.55 23.64 -13.60
CA VAL A 86 -5.59 23.82 -12.52
C VAL A 86 -6.28 24.54 -11.37
N LEU A 87 -6.38 23.90 -10.22
CA LEU A 87 -6.90 24.50 -9.00
C LEU A 87 -5.80 25.34 -8.35
N HIS A 88 -6.03 26.63 -8.24
CA HIS A 88 -5.15 27.59 -7.55
C HIS A 88 -5.70 27.99 -6.18
N HIS A 89 -6.95 27.66 -5.87
CA HIS A 89 -7.60 27.91 -4.61
C HIS A 89 -8.52 26.76 -4.22
N SER A 90 -8.56 26.42 -2.93
CA SER A 90 -9.49 25.44 -2.36
C SER A 90 -9.84 25.82 -0.92
N ASN A 91 -11.11 25.64 -0.57
CA ASN A 91 -11.58 25.76 0.81
C ASN A 91 -11.27 24.50 1.63
N ASP A 92 -11.04 23.37 0.95
CA ASP A 92 -10.65 22.14 1.61
C ASP A 92 -9.18 22.21 2.08
N PRO A 93 -8.91 21.96 3.38
CA PRO A 93 -7.57 22.07 3.94
C PRO A 93 -6.56 21.14 3.26
N PHE A 94 -6.96 19.94 2.85
CA PHE A 94 -6.06 18.98 2.18
C PHE A 94 -5.54 19.56 0.85
N TYR A 95 -6.43 20.03 -0.03
CA TYR A 95 -6.03 20.60 -1.31
C TYR A 95 -5.35 21.96 -1.15
N ARG A 96 -5.82 22.80 -0.22
CA ARG A 96 -5.25 24.13 0.03
C ARG A 96 -3.76 24.10 0.35
N GLU A 97 -3.29 23.09 1.09
CA GLU A 97 -1.88 22.92 1.44
C GLU A 97 -1.03 22.37 0.29
N ARG A 98 -1.66 21.88 -0.79
CA ARG A 98 -1.03 21.15 -1.89
C ARG A 98 -1.19 21.79 -3.26
N LEU A 99 -1.73 23.01 -3.30
CA LEU A 99 -1.91 23.75 -4.55
C LEU A 99 -0.57 24.14 -5.20
N PRO A 100 -0.50 24.33 -6.52
CA PRO A 100 -1.57 24.10 -7.50
C PRO A 100 -1.86 22.61 -7.73
N TRP A 101 -3.13 22.27 -8.03
CA TRP A 101 -3.55 20.89 -8.23
C TRP A 101 -4.21 20.71 -9.60
N ARG A 102 -3.75 19.75 -10.41
CA ARG A 102 -4.22 19.52 -11.77
C ARG A 102 -5.31 18.46 -11.82
N LEU A 103 -6.41 18.76 -12.51
CA LEU A 103 -7.50 17.84 -12.81
C LEU A 103 -7.70 17.76 -14.32
N GLY A 104 -8.02 16.58 -14.84
CA GLY A 104 -8.34 16.34 -16.24
C GLY A 104 -9.70 15.69 -16.42
N LEU A 105 -10.35 16.00 -17.53
CA LEU A 105 -11.51 15.28 -18.03
C LEU A 105 -11.03 14.38 -19.17
N VAL A 106 -11.11 13.07 -18.97
CA VAL A 106 -10.58 12.06 -19.92
C VAL A 106 -11.73 11.24 -20.48
N ARG A 107 -11.82 11.16 -21.80
CA ARG A 107 -12.68 10.21 -22.52
C ARG A 107 -11.92 8.89 -22.68
N MET A 108 -12.36 7.87 -21.95
CA MET A 108 -11.78 6.54 -22.03
C MET A 108 -12.10 5.86 -23.36
N ASP A 109 -11.18 5.07 -23.89
CA ASP A 109 -11.44 4.23 -25.08
C ASP A 109 -12.52 3.18 -24.77
N ALA A 110 -12.67 2.80 -23.50
CA ALA A 110 -13.76 1.95 -23.00
C ALA A 110 -15.16 2.62 -23.00
N GLY A 111 -15.25 3.92 -23.32
CA GLY A 111 -16.48 4.68 -23.55
C GLY A 111 -16.81 5.77 -22.52
N PRO A 112 -16.72 5.58 -21.21
CA PRO A 112 -17.11 6.62 -20.26
C PRO A 112 -16.10 7.78 -20.22
N THR A 113 -16.60 8.96 -19.84
CA THR A 113 -15.76 10.11 -19.50
C THR A 113 -15.54 10.13 -17.99
N VAL A 114 -14.29 10.30 -17.57
CA VAL A 114 -13.85 10.25 -16.18
C VAL A 114 -13.11 11.52 -15.78
N ILE A 115 -13.23 11.92 -14.51
CA ILE A 115 -12.41 12.99 -13.93
C ILE A 115 -11.21 12.31 -13.27
N VAL A 116 -10.01 12.80 -13.57
CA VAL A 116 -8.73 12.26 -13.08
C VAL A 116 -7.90 13.35 -12.42
N HIS A 117 -7.09 12.97 -11.44
CA HIS A 117 -5.96 13.78 -11.00
C HIS A 117 -4.84 13.60 -12.04
N LEU A 118 -4.32 14.69 -12.60
CA LEU A 118 -3.29 14.60 -13.63
C LEU A 118 -1.90 14.56 -13.01
N HIS A 119 -1.11 13.56 -13.42
CA HIS A 119 0.33 13.50 -13.12
C HIS A 119 1.06 14.72 -13.71
N GLY A 120 2.12 15.17 -13.03
CA GLY A 120 2.90 16.36 -13.44
C GLY A 120 3.42 16.29 -14.87
N ASP A 121 3.82 15.08 -15.31
CA ASP A 121 4.39 14.85 -16.64
C ASP A 121 3.37 14.73 -17.78
N VAL A 122 2.07 14.74 -17.49
CA VAL A 122 1.04 14.76 -18.55
C VAL A 122 1.10 16.10 -19.27
N PRO A 123 1.33 16.12 -20.60
CA PRO A 123 1.34 17.36 -21.36
C PRO A 123 0.03 18.13 -21.25
N SER A 124 0.10 19.45 -21.15
CA SER A 124 -1.11 20.28 -21.18
C SER A 124 -1.63 20.37 -22.61
N PRO A 125 -2.94 20.22 -22.86
CA PRO A 125 -3.51 20.40 -24.19
C PRO A 125 -3.50 21.87 -24.64
N LEU A 126 -3.21 22.82 -23.73
CA LEU A 126 -3.14 24.26 -24.03
C LEU A 126 -1.71 24.77 -23.82
N PRO A 127 -1.13 25.52 -24.77
CA PRO A 127 0.18 26.16 -24.62
C PRO A 127 0.15 27.16 -23.43
N PHE A 128 1.27 27.26 -22.72
CA PHE A 128 1.39 28.06 -21.47
C PHE A 128 1.01 29.54 -21.68
N ALA A 129 1.25 30.08 -22.87
CA ALA A 129 0.94 31.47 -23.20
C ALA A 129 -0.57 31.79 -23.27
N GLU A 130 -1.42 30.79 -23.52
CA GLU A 130 -2.89 31.00 -23.62
C GLU A 130 -3.62 30.87 -22.30
N ARG A 131 -2.97 30.39 -21.24
CA ARG A 131 -3.60 30.20 -19.92
C ARG A 131 -3.94 31.52 -19.20
N GLY A 132 -3.28 32.62 -19.56
CA GLY A 132 -3.48 33.94 -18.93
C GLY A 132 -4.50 34.86 -19.60
N HIS A 133 -4.95 34.58 -20.83
CA HIS A 133 -5.71 35.53 -21.65
C HIS A 133 -7.11 35.08 -22.09
N LEU A 134 -7.75 34.15 -21.38
CA LEU A 134 -9.13 33.70 -21.67
C LEU A 134 -10.21 34.80 -21.49
N ARG A 135 -9.84 36.07 -21.26
CA ARG A 135 -10.83 37.14 -21.08
C ARG A 135 -11.24 37.84 -22.36
N ASN A 136 -10.56 37.70 -23.51
CA ASN A 136 -10.86 38.50 -24.69
C ASN A 136 -10.76 37.77 -26.07
N ALA A 137 -10.85 36.48 -26.15
CA ALA A 137 -10.81 35.79 -27.46
C ALA A 137 -12.25 35.48 -27.95
N VAL A 138 -12.94 36.48 -28.42
CA VAL A 138 -14.06 36.37 -29.37
C VAL A 138 -13.50 36.65 -30.76
N ASP A 139 -12.51 35.91 -31.22
CA ASP A 139 -12.09 35.95 -32.61
C ASP A 139 -11.92 34.53 -33.15
N GLY A 140 -12.71 34.25 -34.20
CA GLY A 140 -12.97 32.93 -34.76
C GLY A 140 -11.86 32.30 -35.60
N SER A 141 -10.59 32.57 -35.34
CA SER A 141 -9.48 32.00 -36.09
C SER A 141 -8.71 30.94 -35.29
N ARG A 142 -9.36 29.80 -34.92
CA ARG A 142 -8.68 28.62 -34.49
C ARG A 142 -8.24 27.79 -35.69
N THR A 143 -7.01 27.95 -36.12
CA THR A 143 -6.41 27.14 -37.18
C THR A 143 -5.80 25.88 -36.57
N GLY A 144 -6.43 24.74 -36.84
CA GLY A 144 -5.92 23.39 -36.62
C GLY A 144 -6.46 22.68 -35.36
N PRO A 145 -6.79 21.38 -35.46
CA PRO A 145 -7.13 20.60 -34.28
C PRO A 145 -5.87 20.49 -33.40
N ALA A 146 -5.99 20.93 -32.14
CA ALA A 146 -4.93 20.64 -31.16
C ALA A 146 -4.70 19.13 -31.13
N ALA A 147 -3.43 18.70 -31.20
CA ALA A 147 -3.10 17.30 -31.17
C ALA A 147 -3.72 16.64 -29.92
N ALA A 148 -4.47 15.56 -30.13
CA ALA A 148 -5.13 14.85 -29.03
C ALA A 148 -4.07 14.35 -28.04
N VAL A 149 -4.19 14.77 -26.78
CA VAL A 149 -3.27 14.32 -25.72
C VAL A 149 -3.76 12.97 -25.20
N ARG A 150 -3.00 11.92 -25.47
CA ARG A 150 -3.27 10.58 -24.96
C ARG A 150 -2.79 10.47 -23.52
N VAL A 151 -3.57 9.79 -22.69
CA VAL A 151 -3.26 9.53 -21.28
C VAL A 151 -3.60 8.08 -20.94
N HIS A 152 -2.89 7.55 -19.95
CA HIS A 152 -3.23 6.28 -19.31
C HIS A 152 -3.88 6.55 -17.95
N VAL A 153 -5.11 6.08 -17.74
CA VAL A 153 -5.85 6.22 -16.48
C VAL A 153 -5.67 4.97 -15.63
N GLY A 154 -5.22 5.17 -14.41
CA GLY A 154 -5.13 4.12 -13.39
C GLY A 154 -5.92 4.48 -12.14
N ALA A 155 -6.31 3.48 -11.36
CA ALA A 155 -6.88 3.68 -10.03
C ALA A 155 -5.81 3.50 -8.97
N ARG A 156 -5.78 4.40 -7.98
CA ARG A 156 -4.91 4.31 -6.80
C ARG A 156 -5.72 4.61 -5.55
N LEU A 157 -5.27 4.10 -4.40
CA LEU A 157 -5.86 4.49 -3.12
C LEU A 157 -5.21 5.78 -2.63
N ASP A 158 -6.03 6.74 -2.25
CA ASP A 158 -5.57 7.91 -1.51
C ASP A 158 -5.21 7.58 -0.04
N ARG A 159 -4.78 8.56 0.74
CA ARG A 159 -4.44 8.37 2.16
C ARG A 159 -5.64 8.01 3.03
N ALA A 160 -6.86 8.33 2.62
CA ALA A 160 -8.09 7.94 3.30
C ALA A 160 -8.52 6.50 2.93
N GLY A 161 -7.79 5.83 2.04
CA GLY A 161 -8.08 4.49 1.55
C GLY A 161 -9.26 4.44 0.58
N ALA A 162 -9.53 5.53 -0.13
CA ALA A 162 -10.55 5.61 -1.17
C ALA A 162 -9.90 5.60 -2.56
N ALA A 163 -10.50 4.88 -3.53
CA ALA A 163 -10.00 4.88 -4.89
C ALA A 163 -10.15 6.25 -5.54
N VAL A 164 -9.07 6.74 -6.14
CA VAL A 164 -9.04 7.91 -7.01
C VAL A 164 -8.47 7.53 -8.37
N LEU A 165 -8.88 8.25 -9.41
CA LEU A 165 -8.39 8.04 -10.77
C LEU A 165 -7.25 9.02 -11.03
N ILE A 166 -6.15 8.50 -11.57
CA ILE A 166 -4.97 9.28 -11.93
C ILE A 166 -4.71 9.11 -13.41
N GLY A 167 -4.49 10.22 -14.12
CA GLY A 167 -4.06 10.24 -15.51
C GLY A 167 -2.54 10.36 -15.59
N PHE A 168 -1.89 9.37 -16.18
CA PHE A 168 -0.46 9.29 -16.42
C PHE A 168 -0.11 9.58 -17.88
N PRO A 169 1.15 9.91 -18.21
CA PRO A 169 1.64 9.86 -19.58
C PRO A 169 1.43 8.47 -20.20
N PRO A 170 1.26 8.35 -21.53
CA PRO A 170 1.00 7.05 -22.17
C PRO A 170 2.18 6.07 -22.10
N GLU A 171 3.40 6.55 -21.93
CA GLU A 171 4.59 5.74 -21.67
C GLU A 171 4.93 5.86 -20.17
N GLU A 172 5.08 4.73 -19.48
CA GLU A 172 5.62 4.69 -18.11
C GLU A 172 7.08 5.15 -18.17
N SER A 173 7.31 6.45 -18.02
CA SER A 173 8.67 6.94 -17.83
C SER A 173 9.11 6.58 -16.42
N GLU A 174 10.29 5.97 -16.27
CA GLU A 174 10.94 5.68 -14.98
C GLU A 174 11.17 6.94 -14.12
N HIS A 175 10.82 8.12 -14.61
CA HIS A 175 10.95 9.43 -13.98
C HIS A 175 9.80 9.81 -13.05
N MET A 176 8.86 8.90 -12.75
CA MET A 176 7.70 9.14 -11.86
C MET A 176 8.06 9.47 -10.38
N ALA A 177 9.34 9.62 -10.05
CA ALA A 177 9.79 9.63 -8.66
C ALA A 177 9.56 10.96 -7.90
N ASP A 178 9.23 12.06 -8.55
CA ASP A 178 9.20 13.39 -7.88
C ASP A 178 7.83 14.09 -7.90
N ASP A 179 6.77 13.43 -8.32
CA ASP A 179 5.44 14.02 -8.26
C ASP A 179 4.93 14.09 -6.82
N LYS A 180 4.82 15.32 -6.30
CA LYS A 180 4.30 15.60 -4.96
C LYS A 180 2.93 14.98 -4.71
N MET A 181 2.08 14.94 -5.75
CA MET A 181 0.75 14.33 -5.69
C MET A 181 0.85 12.81 -5.47
N LEU A 182 1.72 12.11 -6.21
CA LEU A 182 1.92 10.67 -6.04
C LEU A 182 2.50 10.35 -4.66
N ARG A 183 3.43 11.15 -4.15
CA ARG A 183 3.97 10.95 -2.79
C ARG A 183 2.91 11.04 -1.71
N GLU A 184 1.86 11.87 -1.89
CA GLU A 184 0.71 11.93 -0.98
C GLU A 184 -0.20 10.68 -1.09
N MET A 185 -0.21 10.01 -2.23
CA MET A 185 -1.04 8.83 -2.49
C MET A 185 -0.31 7.51 -2.28
N THR A 186 1.02 7.54 -2.10
CA THR A 186 1.86 6.35 -2.00
C THR A 186 2.63 6.31 -0.68
N SER A 187 3.27 5.18 -0.44
CA SER A 187 4.19 4.98 0.68
C SER A 187 5.61 4.76 0.19
N ASP A 188 6.01 5.46 -0.89
CA ASP A 188 7.35 5.34 -1.50
C ASP A 188 8.43 5.40 -0.41
N PRO A 189 9.37 4.43 -0.36
CA PRO A 189 10.47 4.41 0.61
C PRO A 189 11.48 5.56 0.45
N LYS A 190 11.50 6.25 -0.68
CA LYS A 190 12.47 7.34 -0.95
C LYS A 190 12.41 8.41 0.14
N PHE A 191 13.55 8.69 0.78
CA PHE A 191 13.72 9.61 1.90
C PHE A 191 12.94 9.26 3.17
N ARG A 192 12.56 8.00 3.36
CA ARG A 192 11.86 7.52 4.55
C ARG A 192 12.75 6.67 5.44
N LYS A 193 12.36 6.59 6.70
CA LYS A 193 13.02 5.80 7.74
C LYS A 193 12.21 4.52 7.95
N VAL A 194 12.84 3.38 7.71
CA VAL A 194 12.19 2.08 7.66
C VAL A 194 12.70 1.17 8.76
N LEU A 195 11.80 0.47 9.45
CA LEU A 195 12.14 -0.66 10.32
C LEU A 195 11.84 -1.97 9.59
N VAL A 196 12.84 -2.82 9.41
CA VAL A 196 12.72 -4.23 8.99
C VAL A 196 12.90 -5.10 10.23
N THR A 197 11.92 -5.93 10.58
CA THR A 197 11.90 -6.61 11.89
C THR A 197 12.85 -7.78 12.03
N ASP A 198 13.29 -8.40 10.92
CA ASP A 198 14.25 -9.50 10.93
C ASP A 198 15.22 -9.40 9.75
N GLY A 199 16.50 -9.14 10.03
CA GLY A 199 17.59 -9.12 9.05
C GLY A 199 18.36 -10.43 8.93
N LYS A 200 18.07 -11.46 9.72
CA LYS A 200 18.82 -12.71 9.71
C LYS A 200 18.53 -13.58 8.49
N THR A 201 17.32 -13.46 7.93
CA THR A 201 16.87 -14.27 6.79
C THR A 201 17.30 -13.67 5.45
N GLU A 202 17.40 -14.50 4.41
CA GLU A 202 17.67 -14.04 3.04
C GLU A 202 16.59 -13.05 2.56
N VAL A 203 15.33 -13.24 2.96
CA VAL A 203 14.22 -12.32 2.70
C VAL A 203 14.48 -10.96 3.34
N GLY A 204 14.87 -10.94 4.62
CA GLY A 204 15.19 -9.71 5.35
C GLY A 204 16.34 -8.94 4.69
N GLN A 205 17.41 -9.65 4.32
CA GLN A 205 18.58 -9.06 3.64
C GLN A 205 18.21 -8.51 2.26
N ALA A 206 17.40 -9.24 1.49
CA ALA A 206 16.90 -8.78 0.19
C ALA A 206 16.01 -7.53 0.33
N LEU A 207 15.15 -7.49 1.34
CA LEU A 207 14.31 -6.32 1.67
C LEU A 207 15.16 -5.10 1.99
N VAL A 208 16.18 -5.24 2.84
CA VAL A 208 17.08 -4.14 3.19
C VAL A 208 17.77 -3.58 1.94
N LYS A 209 18.36 -4.45 1.10
CA LYS A 209 19.02 -4.06 -0.15
C LYS A 209 18.04 -3.34 -1.11
N ALA A 210 16.81 -3.85 -1.24
CA ALA A 210 15.79 -3.26 -2.11
C ALA A 210 15.29 -1.89 -1.60
N LEU A 211 15.13 -1.73 -0.29
CA LEU A 211 14.72 -0.47 0.35
C LEU A 211 15.81 0.61 0.21
N VAL A 212 17.07 0.26 0.43
CA VAL A 212 18.23 1.17 0.21
C VAL A 212 18.31 1.58 -1.26
N LYS A 213 18.18 0.61 -2.19
CA LYS A 213 18.14 0.90 -3.64
C LYS A 213 16.96 1.80 -4.02
N ALA A 214 15.84 1.69 -3.32
CA ALA A 214 14.67 2.57 -3.51
C ALA A 214 14.83 3.95 -2.87
N GLY A 215 15.96 4.25 -2.23
CA GLY A 215 16.29 5.57 -1.68
C GLY A 215 15.79 5.79 -0.25
N ALA A 216 15.61 4.73 0.54
CA ALA A 216 15.36 4.87 1.98
C ALA A 216 16.51 5.63 2.66
N ASP A 217 16.16 6.57 3.55
CA ASP A 217 17.13 7.40 4.26
C ASP A 217 17.84 6.62 5.38
N ILE A 218 17.07 5.89 6.18
CA ILE A 218 17.57 5.03 7.24
C ILE A 218 16.79 3.70 7.19
N VAL A 219 17.51 2.58 7.35
CA VAL A 219 16.92 1.25 7.52
C VAL A 219 17.41 0.66 8.83
N TRP A 220 16.55 0.65 9.85
CA TRP A 220 16.80 -0.12 11.05
C TRP A 220 16.46 -1.58 10.79
N VAL A 221 17.36 -2.46 11.20
CA VAL A 221 17.24 -3.89 10.95
C VAL A 221 17.24 -4.62 12.27
N GLY A 222 16.14 -5.25 12.61
CA GLY A 222 15.97 -6.04 13.83
C GLY A 222 16.82 -7.30 13.82
N HIS A 223 17.41 -7.61 14.95
CA HIS A 223 18.18 -8.81 15.18
C HIS A 223 17.98 -9.31 16.61
N ALA A 224 17.35 -10.48 16.76
CA ALA A 224 17.05 -11.04 18.09
C ALA A 224 18.31 -11.49 18.86
N GLU A 225 19.38 -11.84 18.15
CA GLU A 225 20.63 -12.34 18.72
C GLU A 225 21.83 -11.50 18.21
N PRO A 226 21.97 -10.20 18.62
CA PRO A 226 22.96 -9.28 18.05
C PRO A 226 24.42 -9.71 18.24
N TRP A 227 24.67 -10.66 19.14
CA TRP A 227 26.01 -11.26 19.35
C TRP A 227 26.37 -12.36 18.34
N LYS A 228 25.41 -12.85 17.55
CA LYS A 228 25.58 -13.95 16.61
C LYS A 228 25.92 -13.41 15.21
N LYS A 229 27.07 -13.83 14.69
CA LYS A 229 27.42 -13.56 13.30
C LYS A 229 26.60 -14.48 12.38
N LEU A 230 25.96 -13.89 11.39
CA LEU A 230 25.12 -14.61 10.42
C LEU A 230 25.58 -14.30 9.00
N PRO A 231 25.56 -15.29 8.09
CA PRO A 231 25.88 -15.08 6.68
C PRO A 231 25.05 -13.94 6.08
N GLY A 232 25.67 -13.09 5.26
CA GLY A 232 25.01 -11.98 4.56
C GLY A 232 24.63 -10.77 5.43
N LEU A 233 24.75 -10.86 6.77
CA LEU A 233 24.46 -9.75 7.65
C LEU A 233 25.54 -8.65 7.51
N ASP A 234 26.79 -9.03 7.35
CA ASP A 234 27.91 -8.09 7.14
C ASP A 234 27.73 -7.28 5.84
N ASP A 235 27.18 -7.89 4.78
CA ASP A 235 26.92 -7.22 3.51
C ASP A 235 25.91 -6.08 3.63
N ILE A 236 24.86 -6.26 4.43
CA ILE A 236 23.84 -5.22 4.61
C ILE A 236 24.30 -4.17 5.62
N THR A 237 25.09 -4.54 6.63
CA THR A 237 25.61 -3.58 7.62
C THR A 237 26.72 -2.69 7.06
N ALA A 238 27.36 -3.08 5.96
CA ALA A 238 28.28 -2.24 5.22
C ALA A 238 27.59 -1.05 4.50
N LEU A 239 26.26 -1.08 4.35
CA LEU A 239 25.50 0.00 3.74
C LEU A 239 25.34 1.17 4.74
N PRO A 240 25.68 2.41 4.37
CA PRO A 240 25.70 3.54 5.31
C PRO A 240 24.32 3.92 5.86
N GLN A 241 23.24 3.55 5.19
CA GLN A 241 21.86 3.79 5.62
C GLN A 241 21.38 2.77 6.66
N VAL A 242 22.11 1.66 6.85
CA VAL A 242 21.65 0.51 7.65
C VAL A 242 22.20 0.57 9.06
N THR A 243 21.32 0.34 10.03
CA THR A 243 21.67 0.24 11.45
C THR A 243 21.01 -1.01 12.04
N LEU A 244 21.83 -1.93 12.57
CA LEU A 244 21.28 -3.07 13.33
C LEU A 244 20.76 -2.58 14.68
N VAL A 245 19.60 -3.13 15.07
CA VAL A 245 18.96 -2.84 16.37
C VAL A 245 18.55 -4.13 17.05
N PRO A 246 18.69 -4.23 18.38
CA PRO A 246 18.20 -5.40 19.12
C PRO A 246 16.68 -5.46 19.02
N LEU A 247 16.15 -6.58 18.51
CA LEU A 247 14.70 -6.79 18.43
C LEU A 247 14.38 -8.29 18.50
N ASP A 248 13.81 -8.68 19.62
CA ASP A 248 13.24 -10.00 19.83
C ASP A 248 11.72 -9.90 19.99
N LEU A 249 10.97 -10.35 18.98
CA LEU A 249 9.50 -10.27 18.97
C LEU A 249 8.84 -11.21 19.99
N THR A 250 9.57 -12.18 20.54
CA THR A 250 9.06 -13.05 21.61
C THR A 250 9.15 -12.38 22.98
N ASN A 251 9.97 -11.33 23.09
CA ASN A 251 10.20 -10.57 24.30
C ASN A 251 9.54 -9.17 24.22
N GLY A 252 8.40 -9.01 24.91
CA GLY A 252 7.67 -7.73 24.93
C GLY A 252 8.53 -6.54 25.37
N ARG A 253 9.45 -6.74 26.32
CA ARG A 253 10.36 -5.68 26.79
C ARG A 253 11.30 -5.20 25.66
N SER A 254 11.86 -6.13 24.87
CA SER A 254 12.69 -5.77 23.70
C SER A 254 11.93 -4.89 22.71
N VAL A 255 10.66 -5.21 22.45
CA VAL A 255 9.81 -4.41 21.54
C VAL A 255 9.52 -3.03 22.10
N THR A 256 9.18 -2.95 23.42
CA THR A 256 8.90 -1.67 24.11
C THR A 256 10.13 -0.76 24.13
N GLU A 257 11.32 -1.30 24.45
CA GLU A 257 12.57 -0.53 24.49
C GLU A 257 12.90 0.04 23.11
N LEU A 258 12.82 -0.77 22.05
CA LEU A 258 13.06 -0.30 20.69
C LEU A 258 12.01 0.72 20.24
N ALA A 259 10.73 0.51 20.55
CA ALA A 259 9.68 1.47 20.23
C ALA A 259 9.88 2.81 20.93
N GLY A 260 10.37 2.81 22.17
CA GLY A 260 10.77 4.01 22.91
C GLY A 260 11.90 4.78 22.22
N GLU A 261 12.87 4.08 21.63
CA GLU A 261 14.05 4.68 20.99
C GLU A 261 13.75 5.26 19.61
N ILE A 262 13.08 4.48 18.74
CA ILE A 262 12.91 4.83 17.32
C ILE A 262 11.46 5.02 16.90
N GLY A 263 10.46 4.62 17.69
CA GLY A 263 9.05 4.66 17.30
C GLY A 263 8.58 6.03 16.81
N GLY A 264 9.04 7.10 17.47
CA GLY A 264 8.81 8.48 17.04
C GLY A 264 9.55 8.92 15.78
N LYS A 265 10.35 8.07 15.16
CA LYS A 265 11.16 8.39 13.96
C LYS A 265 10.82 7.49 12.76
N VAL A 266 10.23 6.31 12.99
CA VAL A 266 9.92 5.32 11.93
C VAL A 266 8.76 5.81 11.06
N ASP A 267 8.93 5.74 9.75
CA ASP A 267 7.91 6.09 8.75
C ASP A 267 7.21 4.84 8.18
N ILE A 268 7.97 3.75 8.05
CA ILE A 268 7.48 2.48 7.51
C ILE A 268 7.95 1.34 8.41
N VAL A 269 7.04 0.48 8.83
CA VAL A 269 7.37 -0.79 9.49
C VAL A 269 7.20 -1.92 8.49
N VAL A 270 8.23 -2.75 8.31
CA VAL A 270 8.19 -3.99 7.52
C VAL A 270 8.34 -5.16 8.49
N ASN A 271 7.21 -5.77 8.83
CA ASN A 271 7.16 -6.96 9.67
C ASN A 271 7.36 -8.22 8.81
N ASN A 272 8.61 -8.65 8.69
CA ASN A 272 9.03 -9.83 7.94
C ASN A 272 9.51 -10.97 8.84
N ALA A 273 9.56 -10.77 10.16
CA ALA A 273 9.93 -11.81 11.08
C ALA A 273 8.90 -12.95 11.06
N GLU A 274 9.38 -14.17 10.90
CA GLU A 274 8.54 -15.36 10.93
C GLU A 274 9.26 -16.58 11.50
N VAL A 275 8.48 -17.51 12.01
CA VAL A 275 8.89 -18.89 12.28
C VAL A 275 8.01 -19.79 11.46
N HIS A 276 8.68 -20.65 10.70
CA HIS A 276 8.06 -21.63 9.84
C HIS A 276 8.54 -23.03 10.24
N ARG A 277 7.61 -23.90 10.56
CA ARG A 277 7.86 -25.31 10.85
C ARG A 277 7.00 -26.15 9.91
N GLY A 278 7.63 -26.84 8.98
CA GLY A 278 6.94 -27.63 7.95
C GLY A 278 6.34 -28.93 8.48
N PHE A 279 5.34 -28.84 9.38
CA PHE A 279 4.69 -30.01 9.97
C PHE A 279 3.17 -29.98 9.75
N GLY A 280 2.65 -31.10 9.29
CA GLY A 280 1.20 -31.37 9.35
C GLY A 280 0.74 -31.59 10.79
N ILE A 281 -0.57 -31.46 11.03
CA ILE A 281 -1.17 -31.53 12.38
C ILE A 281 -0.84 -32.85 13.09
N GLY A 282 -0.86 -33.96 12.37
CA GLY A 282 -0.63 -35.29 12.92
C GLY A 282 0.85 -35.79 12.86
N SER A 283 1.73 -35.05 12.18
CA SER A 283 3.11 -35.50 11.91
C SER A 283 4.05 -35.32 13.10
N ARG A 284 3.67 -34.56 14.13
CA ARG A 284 4.46 -34.31 15.32
C ARG A 284 3.60 -34.29 16.57
N ARG A 285 4.10 -34.88 17.67
CA ARG A 285 3.44 -34.80 18.98
C ARG A 285 3.81 -33.49 19.69
N GLY A 286 2.89 -32.98 20.53
CA GLY A 286 3.08 -31.78 21.34
C GLY A 286 2.66 -30.51 20.58
N THR A 287 2.69 -29.36 21.25
CA THR A 287 2.26 -28.06 20.75
C THR A 287 3.39 -27.04 20.63
N ASP A 288 4.64 -27.43 20.92
CA ASP A 288 5.76 -26.47 21.01
C ASP A 288 6.05 -25.78 19.68
N ALA A 289 6.00 -26.51 18.55
CA ALA A 289 6.17 -25.93 17.22
C ALA A 289 5.06 -24.91 16.91
N ALA A 290 3.80 -25.27 17.17
CA ALA A 290 2.67 -24.39 16.96
C ALA A 290 2.73 -23.14 17.86
N ARG A 291 3.17 -23.30 19.11
CA ARG A 291 3.38 -22.17 20.04
C ARG A 291 4.47 -21.22 19.54
N ALA A 292 5.61 -21.76 19.08
CA ALA A 292 6.69 -20.95 18.54
C ALA A 292 6.25 -20.16 17.28
N GLU A 293 5.49 -20.81 16.39
CA GLU A 293 4.91 -20.14 15.21
C GLU A 293 3.91 -19.04 15.62
N MET A 294 3.01 -19.34 16.57
CA MET A 294 2.05 -18.33 17.06
C MET A 294 2.76 -17.18 17.79
N ASP A 295 3.82 -17.46 18.54
CA ASP A 295 4.49 -16.43 19.34
C ASP A 295 5.17 -15.36 18.47
N ILE A 296 5.75 -15.74 17.35
CA ILE A 296 6.36 -14.80 16.41
C ILE A 296 5.35 -14.30 15.38
N ASN A 297 4.66 -15.20 14.67
CA ASN A 297 3.85 -14.81 13.52
C ASN A 297 2.61 -14.02 13.92
N TYR A 298 2.01 -14.31 15.09
CA TYR A 298 0.80 -13.63 15.59
C TYR A 298 1.09 -12.69 16.76
N PHE A 299 1.63 -13.20 17.89
CA PHE A 299 1.87 -12.36 19.06
C PHE A 299 2.98 -11.34 18.81
N GLY A 300 4.00 -11.67 18.01
CA GLY A 300 5.02 -10.72 17.59
C GLY A 300 4.41 -9.52 16.82
N LEU A 301 3.51 -9.78 15.87
CA LEU A 301 2.77 -8.71 15.17
C LEU A 301 1.93 -7.89 16.15
N LEU A 302 1.24 -8.55 17.11
CA LEU A 302 0.41 -7.86 18.10
C LEU A 302 1.26 -6.94 19.00
N ARG A 303 2.42 -7.43 19.51
CA ARG A 303 3.35 -6.62 20.31
C ARG A 303 3.86 -5.41 19.53
N LEU A 304 4.30 -5.62 18.29
CA LEU A 304 4.72 -4.52 17.41
C LEU A 304 3.61 -3.49 17.22
N ALA A 305 2.37 -3.94 16.96
CA ALA A 305 1.23 -3.04 16.75
C ALA A 305 0.88 -2.23 18.00
N GLN A 306 0.98 -2.83 19.18
CA GLN A 306 0.73 -2.16 20.46
C GLN A 306 1.78 -1.10 20.79
N GLU A 307 3.06 -1.37 20.51
CA GLU A 307 4.16 -0.49 20.89
C GLU A 307 4.47 0.58 19.82
N PHE A 308 4.53 0.21 18.55
CA PHE A 308 4.82 1.16 17.46
C PHE A 308 3.56 1.88 16.94
N GLY A 309 2.37 1.27 17.05
CA GLY A 309 1.13 1.81 16.52
C GLY A 309 0.80 3.22 17.02
N PRO A 310 0.82 3.49 18.33
CA PRO A 310 0.57 4.83 18.88
C PRO A 310 1.55 5.89 18.34
N ALA A 311 2.85 5.57 18.27
CA ALA A 311 3.88 6.46 17.79
C ALA A 311 3.70 6.79 16.30
N LEU A 312 3.39 5.79 15.46
CA LEU A 312 3.10 5.97 14.04
C LEU A 312 1.86 6.84 13.82
N LYS A 313 0.77 6.60 14.59
CA LYS A 313 -0.44 7.42 14.54
C LYS A 313 -0.15 8.87 14.93
N GLY A 314 0.66 9.09 15.96
CA GLY A 314 1.11 10.42 16.38
C GLY A 314 1.89 11.13 15.27
N ARG A 315 2.85 10.44 14.68
CA ARG A 315 3.64 10.98 13.56
C ARG A 315 2.85 11.25 12.30
N SER A 316 1.82 10.48 12.04
CA SER A 316 0.94 10.71 10.90
C SER A 316 0.27 12.09 10.92
N ALA A 317 0.15 12.73 12.11
CA ALA A 317 -0.37 14.08 12.26
C ALA A 317 0.64 15.19 11.93
N ASP A 318 1.93 14.88 11.71
CA ASP A 318 3.03 15.86 11.58
C ASP A 318 3.19 16.47 10.16
N GLY A 319 2.25 16.25 9.25
CA GLY A 319 2.29 16.85 7.90
C GLY A 319 3.32 16.21 6.99
N ALA A 320 4.35 16.96 6.52
CA ALA A 320 5.32 16.50 5.52
C ALA A 320 6.18 15.29 5.94
N THR A 321 6.32 15.03 7.24
CA THR A 321 7.13 13.94 7.81
C THR A 321 6.29 12.81 8.42
N HIS A 322 5.09 12.61 7.91
CA HIS A 322 4.15 11.62 8.44
C HIS A 322 4.62 10.17 8.23
N ALA A 323 4.21 9.28 9.17
CA ALA A 323 4.31 7.84 8.97
C ALA A 323 3.44 7.39 7.79
N ALA A 324 3.92 6.43 7.00
CA ALA A 324 3.33 6.13 5.71
C ALA A 324 2.70 4.73 5.62
N ALA A 325 3.39 3.70 6.11
CA ALA A 325 2.93 2.34 5.91
C ALA A 325 3.35 1.36 7.01
N TRP A 326 2.61 0.26 7.03
CA TRP A 326 2.91 -0.96 7.76
C TRP A 326 2.81 -2.14 6.80
N VAL A 327 3.88 -2.89 6.60
CA VAL A 327 3.93 -4.07 5.73
C VAL A 327 3.96 -5.33 6.59
N ASN A 328 3.11 -6.31 6.30
CA ASN A 328 3.12 -7.63 6.93
C ASN A 328 3.48 -8.70 5.89
N LEU A 329 4.51 -9.48 6.15
CA LEU A 329 4.81 -10.68 5.39
C LEU A 329 3.93 -11.83 5.91
N LEU A 330 2.88 -12.12 5.16
CA LEU A 330 1.96 -13.24 5.40
C LEU A 330 2.34 -14.45 4.53
N SER A 331 1.36 -15.16 4.01
CA SER A 331 1.50 -16.26 3.05
C SER A 331 0.15 -16.54 2.38
N VAL A 332 0.15 -17.11 1.18
CA VAL A 332 -1.08 -17.66 0.56
C VAL A 332 -1.75 -18.73 1.45
N TYR A 333 -0.97 -19.37 2.31
CA TYR A 333 -1.48 -20.33 3.29
C TYR A 333 -2.38 -19.69 4.36
N ALA A 334 -2.38 -18.37 4.50
CA ALA A 334 -3.34 -17.63 5.34
C ALA A 334 -4.73 -17.53 4.71
N LEU A 335 -4.85 -17.72 3.38
CA LEU A 335 -6.10 -17.66 2.62
C LEU A 335 -6.77 -19.03 2.51
N SER A 336 -5.97 -20.07 2.28
CA SER A 336 -6.40 -21.46 2.28
C SER A 336 -5.28 -22.32 2.82
N ASN A 337 -5.56 -23.11 3.85
CA ASN A 337 -4.54 -23.84 4.59
C ASN A 337 -3.87 -24.93 3.73
N TYR A 338 -2.56 -25.05 3.88
CA TYR A 338 -1.76 -26.10 3.26
C TYR A 338 -1.49 -27.22 4.28
N PRO A 339 -2.06 -28.43 4.12
CA PRO A 339 -2.01 -29.47 5.14
C PRO A 339 -0.60 -29.89 5.62
N PRO A 340 0.42 -29.99 4.74
CA PRO A 340 1.78 -30.28 5.17
C PRO A 340 2.40 -29.21 6.10
N HIS A 341 1.88 -28.00 6.09
CA HIS A 341 2.31 -26.86 6.93
C HIS A 341 1.15 -26.35 7.80
N GLY A 342 0.42 -27.28 8.44
CA GLY A 342 -0.87 -27.00 9.07
C GLY A 342 -0.81 -25.96 10.19
N THR A 343 0.18 -26.05 11.11
CA THR A 343 0.31 -25.09 12.23
C THR A 343 0.83 -23.74 11.77
N PHE A 344 1.71 -23.71 10.77
CA PHE A 344 2.17 -22.49 10.13
C PHE A 344 1.01 -21.77 9.43
N SER A 345 0.21 -22.48 8.63
CA SER A 345 -0.97 -21.94 7.98
C SER A 345 -1.94 -21.30 8.98
N ALA A 346 -2.19 -21.99 10.12
CA ALA A 346 -3.03 -21.46 11.19
C ALA A 346 -2.47 -20.18 11.80
N SER A 347 -1.15 -20.10 12.04
CA SER A 347 -0.50 -18.90 12.58
C SER A 347 -0.57 -17.70 11.60
N LYS A 348 -0.38 -17.95 10.30
CA LYS A 348 -0.50 -16.91 9.26
C LYS A 348 -1.94 -16.48 9.04
N ALA A 349 -2.93 -17.36 9.17
CA ALA A 349 -4.35 -16.99 9.13
C ALA A 349 -4.73 -16.11 10.32
N ALA A 350 -4.24 -16.43 11.53
CA ALA A 350 -4.42 -15.58 12.70
C ALA A 350 -3.76 -14.21 12.52
N ALA A 351 -2.53 -14.17 11.99
CA ALA A 351 -1.83 -12.92 11.68
C ALA A 351 -2.59 -12.10 10.63
N TYR A 352 -3.16 -12.73 9.61
CA TYR A 352 -3.98 -12.04 8.60
C TYR A 352 -5.24 -11.42 9.21
N SER A 353 -5.94 -12.16 10.07
CA SER A 353 -7.11 -11.62 10.79
C SER A 353 -6.72 -10.38 11.60
N LEU A 354 -5.59 -10.42 12.33
CA LEU A 354 -5.08 -9.28 13.09
C LEU A 354 -4.70 -8.12 12.17
N ALA A 355 -4.06 -8.39 11.03
CA ALA A 355 -3.65 -7.38 10.05
C ALA A 355 -4.84 -6.64 9.43
N GLN A 356 -5.99 -7.31 9.25
CA GLN A 356 -7.24 -6.65 8.82
C GLN A 356 -7.75 -5.66 9.88
N CYS A 357 -7.71 -6.03 11.16
CA CYS A 357 -8.05 -5.13 12.27
C CYS A 357 -7.08 -3.94 12.33
N LEU A 358 -5.78 -4.22 12.23
CA LEU A 358 -4.74 -3.18 12.20
C LEU A 358 -4.96 -2.19 11.04
N ARG A 359 -5.32 -2.67 9.85
CA ARG A 359 -5.66 -1.82 8.69
C ARG A 359 -6.82 -0.88 9.01
N ALA A 360 -7.87 -1.39 9.64
CA ALA A 360 -9.01 -0.57 10.03
C ALA A 360 -8.63 0.52 11.04
N GLU A 361 -7.77 0.19 12.01
CA GLU A 361 -7.30 1.12 13.06
C GLU A 361 -6.29 2.17 12.53
N MET A 362 -5.48 1.82 11.55
CA MET A 362 -4.44 2.69 10.96
C MET A 362 -5.00 3.64 9.89
N ARG A 363 -6.07 3.25 9.20
CA ARG A 363 -6.70 4.03 8.13
C ARG A 363 -7.07 5.46 8.53
N PRO A 364 -7.70 5.75 9.69
CA PRO A 364 -7.99 7.14 10.09
C PRO A 364 -6.74 7.99 10.29
N SER A 365 -5.58 7.35 10.42
CA SER A 365 -4.28 8.01 10.53
C SER A 365 -3.57 8.16 9.17
N GLY A 366 -4.21 7.77 8.07
CA GLY A 366 -3.62 7.81 6.74
C GLY A 366 -2.40 6.88 6.56
N ILE A 367 -2.27 5.88 7.45
CA ILE A 367 -1.20 4.87 7.39
C ILE A 367 -1.74 3.67 6.62
N ARG A 368 -1.04 3.29 5.57
CA ARG A 368 -1.41 2.15 4.73
C ARG A 368 -0.91 0.85 5.35
N VAL A 369 -1.77 -0.14 5.50
CA VAL A 369 -1.38 -1.50 5.91
C VAL A 369 -1.36 -2.40 4.68
N ILE A 370 -0.18 -2.86 4.32
CA ILE A 370 0.11 -3.70 3.16
C ILE A 370 0.30 -5.14 3.64
N ASN A 371 -0.49 -6.06 3.12
CA ASN A 371 -0.36 -7.48 3.39
C ASN A 371 0.21 -8.19 2.16
N VAL A 372 1.27 -8.94 2.36
CA VAL A 372 2.00 -9.63 1.30
C VAL A 372 1.79 -11.13 1.47
N PHE A 373 1.28 -11.78 0.44
CA PHE A 373 0.92 -13.19 0.43
C PHE A 373 1.79 -13.96 -0.57
N PRO A 374 3.07 -14.20 -0.29
CA PRO A 374 3.89 -15.04 -1.16
C PRO A 374 3.37 -16.48 -1.16
N GLY A 375 3.58 -17.18 -2.27
CA GLY A 375 3.65 -18.62 -2.31
C GLY A 375 4.94 -19.13 -1.63
N PRO A 376 5.38 -20.38 -1.91
CA PRO A 376 6.66 -20.86 -1.45
C PRO A 376 7.80 -19.92 -1.83
N ILE A 377 8.60 -19.51 -0.85
CA ILE A 377 9.79 -18.70 -1.06
C ILE A 377 10.98 -19.64 -1.29
N ASP A 378 11.91 -19.27 -2.16
CA ASP A 378 13.14 -20.03 -2.38
C ASP A 378 14.14 -19.71 -1.27
N ASP A 379 13.89 -20.31 -0.11
CA ASP A 379 14.64 -20.18 1.14
C ASP A 379 14.87 -21.54 1.82
N GLU A 380 15.53 -21.54 2.97
CA GLU A 380 15.85 -22.74 3.73
C GLU A 380 14.61 -23.54 4.21
N TRP A 381 13.46 -22.85 4.40
CA TRP A 381 12.24 -23.46 4.94
C TRP A 381 11.44 -24.24 3.89
N ASN A 382 11.60 -23.88 2.63
CA ASN A 382 10.84 -24.43 1.52
C ASN A 382 11.68 -25.28 0.57
N GLN A 383 12.88 -25.72 0.97
CA GLN A 383 13.77 -26.51 0.10
C GLN A 383 13.12 -27.81 -0.39
N ASN A 384 12.28 -28.42 0.43
CA ASN A 384 11.60 -29.68 0.10
C ASN A 384 10.40 -29.50 -0.85
N LEU A 385 9.97 -28.25 -1.11
CA LEU A 385 8.88 -27.98 -2.04
C LEU A 385 9.40 -27.86 -3.47
N PRO A 386 8.64 -28.40 -4.45
CA PRO A 386 9.04 -28.25 -5.86
C PRO A 386 8.90 -26.80 -6.34
N PRO A 387 9.63 -26.41 -7.39
CA PRO A 387 9.40 -25.15 -8.09
C PRO A 387 8.00 -25.16 -8.77
N PRO A 388 7.42 -23.96 -9.06
CA PRO A 388 8.04 -22.65 -8.95
C PRO A 388 8.00 -22.08 -7.52
N LYS A 389 9.03 -21.32 -7.18
CA LYS A 389 9.16 -20.57 -5.92
C LYS A 389 9.47 -19.11 -6.20
N VAL A 390 9.08 -18.21 -5.32
CA VAL A 390 9.47 -16.80 -5.43
C VAL A 390 10.82 -16.57 -4.78
N THR A 391 11.76 -15.95 -5.49
CA THR A 391 13.07 -15.62 -4.89
C THR A 391 12.95 -14.48 -3.88
N PRO A 392 13.80 -14.42 -2.84
CA PRO A 392 13.83 -13.30 -1.88
C PRO A 392 13.96 -11.94 -2.56
N ALA A 393 14.73 -11.83 -3.63
CA ALA A 393 14.90 -10.59 -4.39
C ALA A 393 13.61 -10.17 -5.13
N ALA A 394 12.90 -11.12 -5.75
CA ALA A 394 11.64 -10.85 -6.43
C ALA A 394 10.54 -10.45 -5.43
N LEU A 395 10.49 -11.11 -4.28
CA LEU A 395 9.60 -10.76 -3.18
C LEU A 395 9.85 -9.34 -2.67
N ALA A 396 11.11 -9.00 -2.39
CA ALA A 396 11.51 -7.67 -1.94
C ALA A 396 11.15 -6.58 -2.98
N SER A 397 11.37 -6.86 -4.27
CA SER A 397 10.99 -5.96 -5.37
C SER A 397 9.48 -5.75 -5.43
N ALA A 398 8.68 -6.79 -5.25
CA ALA A 398 7.22 -6.71 -5.20
C ALA A 398 6.72 -5.85 -4.02
N ILE A 399 7.36 -5.96 -2.85
CA ILE A 399 7.04 -5.14 -1.67
C ILE A 399 7.37 -3.66 -1.93
N VAL A 400 8.55 -3.36 -2.48
CA VAL A 400 8.93 -1.99 -2.84
C VAL A 400 7.98 -1.41 -3.89
N LYS A 401 7.60 -2.20 -4.90
CA LYS A 401 6.60 -1.81 -5.89
C LYS A 401 5.27 -1.48 -5.24
N ALA A 402 4.79 -2.32 -4.33
CA ALA A 402 3.54 -2.09 -3.61
C ALA A 402 3.57 -0.79 -2.78
N LEU A 403 4.70 -0.49 -2.12
CA LEU A 403 4.90 0.77 -1.42
C LEU A 403 4.82 1.97 -2.36
N LYS A 404 5.45 1.89 -3.53
CA LYS A 404 5.46 2.95 -4.55
C LYS A 404 4.11 3.14 -5.24
N GLU A 405 3.35 2.07 -5.44
CA GLU A 405 2.06 2.11 -6.14
C GLU A 405 0.86 2.21 -5.19
N GLY A 406 1.07 2.08 -3.88
CA GLY A 406 0.01 2.14 -2.88
C GLY A 406 -0.92 0.92 -2.88
N ILE A 407 -0.40 -0.26 -3.26
CA ILE A 407 -1.12 -1.53 -3.25
C ILE A 407 -1.22 -2.04 -1.81
N GLU A 408 -2.40 -2.50 -1.38
CA GLU A 408 -2.61 -2.99 -0.02
C GLU A 408 -2.51 -4.52 0.12
N ASP A 409 -2.88 -5.29 -0.91
CA ASP A 409 -2.78 -6.74 -0.91
C ASP A 409 -1.94 -7.21 -2.11
N VAL A 410 -0.82 -7.86 -1.82
CA VAL A 410 0.24 -8.19 -2.79
C VAL A 410 0.40 -9.70 -2.89
N TYR A 411 0.40 -10.22 -4.10
CA TYR A 411 0.52 -11.65 -4.40
C TYR A 411 1.74 -11.87 -5.32
N PRO A 412 2.96 -11.96 -4.76
CA PRO A 412 4.18 -12.02 -5.55
C PRO A 412 4.41 -13.41 -6.14
N GLY A 413 4.71 -13.44 -7.44
CA GLY A 413 4.99 -14.66 -8.19
C GLY A 413 3.74 -15.40 -8.67
N ASP A 414 3.93 -16.30 -9.63
CA ASP A 414 2.84 -16.98 -10.34
C ASP A 414 2.01 -17.87 -9.42
N VAL A 415 2.67 -18.58 -8.49
CA VAL A 415 1.99 -19.45 -7.51
C VAL A 415 1.01 -18.65 -6.65
N ALA A 416 1.43 -17.47 -6.17
CA ALA A 416 0.55 -16.66 -5.33
C ALA A 416 -0.62 -16.09 -6.12
N GLN A 417 -0.39 -15.69 -7.38
CA GLN A 417 -1.45 -15.18 -8.27
C GLN A 417 -2.45 -16.27 -8.64
N GLU A 418 -1.98 -17.47 -8.98
CA GLU A 418 -2.85 -18.61 -9.25
C GLU A 418 -3.66 -18.99 -7.99
N TRP A 419 -2.99 -19.07 -6.83
CA TRP A 419 -3.64 -19.40 -5.56
C TRP A 419 -4.79 -18.45 -5.23
N VAL A 420 -4.55 -17.15 -5.31
CA VAL A 420 -5.59 -16.15 -5.02
C VAL A 420 -6.69 -16.15 -6.06
N ALA A 421 -6.39 -16.41 -7.33
CA ALA A 421 -7.42 -16.52 -8.38
C ALA A 421 -8.35 -17.70 -8.10
N ARG A 422 -7.80 -18.87 -7.77
CA ARG A 422 -8.57 -20.08 -7.41
C ARG A 422 -9.36 -19.89 -6.09
N TRP A 423 -8.74 -19.25 -5.10
CA TRP A 423 -9.42 -18.94 -3.84
C TRP A 423 -10.63 -18.01 -4.05
N ARG A 424 -10.50 -17.01 -4.94
CA ARG A 424 -11.62 -16.11 -5.28
C ARG A 424 -12.71 -16.78 -6.09
N ASP A 425 -12.34 -17.69 -6.95
CA ASP A 425 -13.31 -18.45 -7.75
C ASP A 425 -14.13 -19.39 -6.86
N ASN A 426 -13.47 -20.28 -6.14
CA ASN A 426 -14.14 -21.20 -5.22
C ASN A 426 -13.20 -21.71 -4.10
N PRO A 427 -13.25 -21.08 -2.90
CA PRO A 427 -12.38 -21.46 -1.78
C PRO A 427 -12.52 -22.94 -1.36
N LYS A 428 -13.73 -23.53 -1.53
CA LYS A 428 -13.97 -24.92 -1.13
C LYS A 428 -13.39 -25.92 -2.11
N VAL A 429 -13.32 -25.58 -3.38
CA VAL A 429 -12.62 -26.40 -4.39
C VAL A 429 -11.12 -26.38 -4.11
N LEU A 430 -10.54 -25.18 -3.90
CA LEU A 430 -9.13 -25.05 -3.58
C LEU A 430 -8.73 -25.83 -2.32
N GLU A 431 -9.54 -25.77 -1.23
CA GLU A 431 -9.32 -26.54 0.00
C GLU A 431 -9.21 -28.04 -0.29
N ARG A 432 -10.11 -28.57 -1.12
CA ARG A 432 -10.13 -30.01 -1.47
C ARG A 432 -8.97 -30.42 -2.36
N GLU A 433 -8.56 -29.57 -3.28
CA GLU A 433 -7.40 -29.82 -4.15
C GLU A 433 -6.10 -29.87 -3.34
N LEU A 434 -5.94 -28.93 -2.40
CA LEU A 434 -4.79 -28.91 -1.51
C LEU A 434 -4.74 -30.12 -0.56
N ALA A 435 -5.90 -30.64 -0.16
CA ALA A 435 -6.00 -31.83 0.65
C ALA A 435 -5.68 -33.13 -0.14
N ALA A 436 -5.91 -33.13 -1.47
CA ALA A 436 -5.65 -34.30 -2.33
C ALA A 436 -4.20 -34.36 -2.83
N GLY A 437 -3.48 -33.24 -2.86
CA GLY A 437 -2.10 -33.13 -3.34
C GLY A 437 -1.04 -33.10 -2.24
N GLY A 438 -1.44 -33.24 -0.97
CA GLY A 438 -0.56 -33.22 0.21
C GLY A 438 -0.13 -34.60 0.69
#